data_20e029938f071fccd9cb0abe076a31a9
#
_entry.id   20e029938f071fccd9cb0abe076a31a9
#
_cell.length_a   1.000
_cell.length_b   1.000
_cell.length_c   1.000
_cell.angle_alpha   90.00
_cell.angle_beta   90.00
_cell.angle_gamma   90.00
#
_symmetry.space_group_name_H-M   'P 1'
#
loop_
_entity.id
_entity.type
_entity.pdbx_description
1 polymer ?
#
loop_
_entity_poly.entity_id
_entity_poly.type
_entity_poly.pdbx_seq_one_letter_code
_entity_poly.pdbx_strand_id
1 'polypeptide(L)'
;MNAPKSPSMRTPLARVRSLGSSHSGTSDFWRQRLTAVAMTVLIVPVIVVVLMLIGSNQAGAKQIFSSLPIAIIMLLFIVASTWHMKIGMQIVIEDYVHGEKTKLALVIANNFFCIAVALASIYAIVKLSSGV
;
A
#
# COMPACT_ATOMS: atom_id res chain seq x y z
N MET A 1 0.11 -48.21 -25.45
CA MET A 1 0.55 -48.09 -24.06
C MET A 1 0.44 -46.61 -23.64
N ASN A 2 -0.56 -46.26 -22.81
CA ASN A 2 -0.70 -44.90 -22.33
C ASN A 2 0.26 -44.69 -21.17
N ALA A 3 1.18 -43.74 -21.28
CA ALA A 3 2.09 -43.34 -20.16
C ALA A 3 1.28 -42.98 -18.92
N PRO A 4 1.70 -43.37 -17.73
CA PRO A 4 1.01 -43.01 -16.49
C PRO A 4 1.03 -41.46 -16.34
N LYS A 5 -0.17 -40.88 -16.28
CA LYS A 5 -0.31 -39.43 -16.03
C LYS A 5 0.32 -39.13 -14.68
N SER A 6 1.23 -38.15 -14.61
CA SER A 6 1.83 -37.67 -13.37
C SER A 6 0.74 -37.34 -12.34
N PRO A 7 0.93 -37.66 -11.06
CA PRO A 7 -0.05 -37.38 -10.03
C PRO A 7 -0.29 -35.86 -9.94
N SER A 8 -1.52 -35.44 -10.21
CA SER A 8 -1.91 -34.04 -10.13
C SER A 8 -2.10 -33.64 -8.65
N MET A 9 -1.47 -32.57 -8.22
CA MET A 9 -1.63 -31.99 -6.89
C MET A 9 -3.03 -31.35 -6.65
N ARG A 10 -3.90 -31.36 -7.66
CA ARG A 10 -5.26 -30.83 -7.54
C ARG A 10 -6.15 -31.76 -6.71
N THR A 11 -6.91 -31.19 -5.77
CA THR A 11 -7.96 -31.91 -5.06
C THR A 11 -9.06 -32.35 -6.01
N PRO A 12 -9.82 -33.42 -5.69
CA PRO A 12 -10.96 -33.85 -6.50
C PRO A 12 -11.97 -32.72 -6.77
N LEU A 13 -12.25 -31.90 -5.75
CA LEU A 13 -13.17 -30.76 -5.86
C LEU A 13 -12.64 -29.67 -6.81
N ALA A 14 -11.33 -29.36 -6.75
CA ALA A 14 -10.70 -28.41 -7.67
C ALA A 14 -10.72 -28.90 -9.13
N ARG A 15 -10.64 -30.21 -9.36
CA ARG A 15 -10.77 -30.80 -10.71
C ARG A 15 -12.17 -30.62 -11.26
N VAL A 16 -13.21 -30.88 -10.45
CA VAL A 16 -14.61 -30.76 -10.86
C VAL A 16 -14.99 -29.32 -11.17
N ARG A 17 -14.54 -28.37 -10.34
CA ARG A 17 -14.84 -26.94 -10.52
C ARG A 17 -13.93 -26.23 -11.51
N SER A 18 -12.97 -26.92 -12.10
CA SER A 18 -11.96 -26.33 -13.02
C SER A 18 -11.21 -25.12 -12.43
N LEU A 19 -11.23 -24.97 -11.11
CA LEU A 19 -10.56 -23.86 -10.41
C LEU A 19 -9.07 -24.11 -10.36
N GLY A 20 -8.30 -23.21 -10.94
CA GLY A 20 -6.85 -23.14 -10.80
C GLY A 20 -6.44 -22.32 -9.58
N SER A 21 -5.13 -22.11 -9.42
CA SER A 21 -4.60 -21.12 -8.49
C SER A 21 -5.07 -19.71 -8.92
N SER A 22 -5.47 -18.88 -7.95
CA SER A 22 -5.85 -17.48 -8.23
C SER A 22 -4.67 -16.63 -8.71
N HIS A 23 -3.44 -17.11 -8.54
CA HIS A 23 -2.17 -16.42 -8.87
C HIS A 23 -1.95 -15.05 -8.21
N SER A 24 -2.89 -14.56 -7.40
CA SER A 24 -2.85 -13.23 -6.80
C SER A 24 -1.99 -13.14 -5.54
N GLY A 25 -1.90 -14.19 -4.74
CA GLY A 25 -1.18 -14.17 -3.46
C GLY A 25 0.32 -13.84 -3.58
N THR A 26 1.00 -14.31 -4.61
CA THR A 26 2.41 -13.99 -4.87
C THR A 26 2.61 -12.51 -5.19
N SER A 27 1.67 -11.91 -5.91
CA SER A 27 1.72 -10.49 -6.28
C SER A 27 1.63 -9.58 -5.04
N ASP A 28 0.70 -9.87 -4.14
CA ASP A 28 0.51 -9.07 -2.92
C ASP A 28 1.67 -9.25 -1.94
N PHE A 29 2.22 -10.46 -1.84
CA PHE A 29 3.44 -10.74 -1.09
C PHE A 29 4.62 -9.87 -1.55
N TRP A 30 4.87 -9.79 -2.86
CA TRP A 30 5.97 -8.98 -3.39
C TRP A 30 5.72 -7.48 -3.22
N ARG A 31 4.51 -7.01 -3.48
CA ARG A 31 4.14 -5.60 -3.30
C ARG A 31 4.30 -5.17 -1.84
N GLN A 32 3.88 -6.01 -0.89
CA GLN A 32 4.02 -5.72 0.53
C GLN A 32 5.50 -5.61 0.95
N ARG A 33 6.36 -6.49 0.47
CA ARG A 33 7.80 -6.44 0.75
C ARG A 33 8.48 -5.25 0.09
N LEU A 34 8.16 -4.98 -1.18
CA LEU A 34 8.74 -3.84 -1.90
C LEU A 34 8.39 -2.51 -1.24
N THR A 35 7.13 -2.33 -0.87
CA THR A 35 6.70 -1.11 -0.17
C THR A 35 7.31 -1.01 1.22
N ALA A 36 7.48 -2.11 1.95
CA ALA A 36 8.17 -2.13 3.25
C ALA A 36 9.62 -1.66 3.12
N VAL A 37 10.37 -2.18 2.15
CA VAL A 37 11.76 -1.76 1.87
C VAL A 37 11.81 -0.27 1.50
N ALA A 38 10.92 0.18 0.62
CA ALA A 38 10.83 1.59 0.25
C ALA A 38 10.58 2.49 1.47
N MET A 39 9.64 2.12 2.35
CA MET A 39 9.36 2.86 3.58
C MET A 39 10.56 2.88 4.53
N THR A 40 11.25 1.75 4.70
CA THR A 40 12.43 1.65 5.57
C THR A 40 13.56 2.58 5.10
N VAL A 41 13.77 2.71 3.80
CA VAL A 41 14.78 3.64 3.25
C VAL A 41 14.31 5.09 3.36
N LEU A 42 13.04 5.35 3.05
CA LEU A 42 12.49 6.71 3.03
C LEU A 42 12.22 7.30 4.41
N ILE A 43 12.08 6.47 5.46
CA ILE A 43 11.76 6.96 6.81
C ILE A 43 12.89 7.86 7.36
N VAL A 44 14.14 7.59 7.02
CA VAL A 44 15.28 8.38 7.49
C VAL A 44 15.19 9.83 7.00
N PRO A 45 15.12 10.12 5.70
CA PRO A 45 14.94 11.50 5.24
C PRO A 45 13.60 12.11 5.68
N VAL A 46 12.53 11.33 5.82
CA VAL A 46 11.25 11.83 6.35
C VAL A 46 11.39 12.31 7.79
N ILE A 47 12.11 11.57 8.64
CA ILE A 47 12.38 12.03 10.03
C ILE A 47 13.14 13.36 9.99
N VAL A 48 14.14 13.51 9.13
CA VAL A 48 14.87 14.79 9.00
C VAL A 48 13.92 15.91 8.61
N VAL A 49 13.03 15.70 7.64
CA VAL A 49 12.03 16.70 7.26
C VAL A 49 11.09 17.04 8.41
N VAL A 50 10.63 16.05 9.16
CA VAL A 50 9.77 16.26 10.34
C VAL A 50 10.51 17.09 11.40
N LEU A 51 11.79 16.80 11.65
CA LEU A 51 12.60 17.58 12.58
C LEU A 51 12.80 19.05 12.11
N MET A 52 12.95 19.28 10.81
CA MET A 52 13.02 20.63 10.25
C MET A 52 11.69 21.41 10.40
N LEU A 53 10.55 20.69 10.46
CA LEU A 53 9.24 21.29 10.63
C LEU A 53 8.93 21.65 12.10
N ILE A 54 9.64 21.07 13.06
CA ILE A 54 9.43 21.37 14.48
C ILE A 54 9.74 22.85 14.74
N GLY A 55 8.76 23.57 15.29
CA GLY A 55 8.89 24.99 15.57
C GLY A 55 8.75 25.92 14.37
N SER A 56 8.57 25.38 13.15
CA SER A 56 8.29 26.22 11.98
C SER A 56 6.83 26.65 11.94
N ASN A 57 6.59 27.88 11.47
CA ASN A 57 5.25 28.36 11.15
C ASN A 57 4.84 27.93 9.73
N GLN A 58 3.63 28.30 9.31
CA GLN A 58 3.14 27.95 7.97
C GLN A 58 4.06 28.44 6.82
N ALA A 59 4.65 29.63 6.95
CA ALA A 59 5.58 30.17 5.96
C ALA A 59 6.85 29.33 5.88
N GLY A 60 7.42 28.95 7.04
CA GLY A 60 8.57 28.06 7.12
C GLY A 60 8.31 26.68 6.52
N ALA A 61 7.14 26.11 6.82
CA ALA A 61 6.73 24.84 6.22
C ALA A 61 6.64 24.93 4.67
N LYS A 62 6.02 25.99 4.15
CA LYS A 62 6.00 26.24 2.69
C LYS A 62 7.42 26.34 2.11
N GLN A 63 8.32 27.03 2.78
CA GLN A 63 9.71 27.16 2.34
C GLN A 63 10.43 25.81 2.31
N ILE A 64 10.26 24.96 3.32
CA ILE A 64 10.84 23.61 3.36
C ILE A 64 10.29 22.77 2.18
N PHE A 65 8.97 22.74 1.99
CA PHE A 65 8.35 21.97 0.92
C PHE A 65 8.53 22.56 -0.49
N SER A 66 8.94 23.82 -0.64
CA SER A 66 9.29 24.38 -1.94
C SER A 66 10.57 23.74 -2.54
N SER A 67 11.35 23.05 -1.72
CA SER A 67 12.48 22.24 -2.19
C SER A 67 11.98 20.99 -2.90
N LEU A 68 12.25 20.90 -4.21
CA LEU A 68 11.83 19.79 -5.05
C LEU A 68 12.24 18.40 -4.51
N PRO A 69 13.47 18.18 -4.03
CA PRO A 69 13.86 16.90 -3.45
C PRO A 69 13.02 16.51 -2.22
N ILE A 70 12.71 17.46 -1.34
CA ILE A 70 11.89 17.21 -0.15
C ILE A 70 10.47 16.82 -0.55
N ALA A 71 9.87 17.57 -1.47
CA ALA A 71 8.52 17.27 -1.96
C ALA A 71 8.46 15.85 -2.59
N ILE A 72 9.46 15.48 -3.41
CA ILE A 72 9.52 14.15 -4.03
C ILE A 72 9.66 13.04 -2.97
N ILE A 73 10.55 13.20 -2.00
CA ILE A 73 10.75 12.21 -0.92
C ILE A 73 9.45 12.01 -0.15
N MET A 74 8.76 13.09 0.21
CA MET A 74 7.50 13.03 0.92
C MET A 74 6.39 12.37 0.09
N LEU A 75 6.29 12.68 -1.20
CA LEU A 75 5.33 12.04 -2.10
C LEU A 75 5.59 10.53 -2.25
N LEU A 76 6.84 10.13 -2.44
CA LEU A 76 7.23 8.72 -2.53
C LEU A 76 6.90 7.98 -1.23
N PHE A 77 7.17 8.59 -0.08
CA PHE A 77 6.86 7.99 1.22
C PHE A 77 5.34 7.81 1.41
N ILE A 78 4.53 8.81 1.03
CA ILE A 78 3.07 8.72 1.12
C ILE A 78 2.52 7.63 0.21
N VAL A 79 2.99 7.55 -1.03
CA VAL A 79 2.55 6.50 -1.96
C VAL A 79 2.93 5.11 -1.44
N ALA A 80 4.18 4.94 -0.97
CA ALA A 80 4.63 3.66 -0.42
C ALA A 80 3.84 3.26 0.83
N SER A 81 3.62 4.20 1.78
CA SER A 81 2.94 3.93 3.05
C SER A 81 1.45 3.66 2.87
N THR A 82 0.76 4.40 2.01
CA THR A 82 -0.67 4.16 1.74
C THR A 82 -0.90 2.85 1.02
N TRP A 83 -0.02 2.47 0.11
CA TRP A 83 -0.08 1.19 -0.56
C TRP A 83 0.22 0.03 0.39
N HIS A 84 1.26 0.16 1.22
CA HIS A 84 1.59 -0.82 2.25
C HIS A 84 0.45 -1.02 3.25
N MET A 85 -0.13 0.08 3.74
CA MET A 85 -1.30 0.08 4.63
C MET A 85 -2.50 -0.62 4.00
N LYS A 86 -2.79 -0.34 2.71
CA LYS A 86 -3.89 -0.96 1.98
C LYS A 86 -3.77 -2.49 1.96
N ILE A 87 -2.61 -3.01 1.54
CA ILE A 87 -2.38 -4.45 1.45
C ILE A 87 -2.35 -5.08 2.85
N GLY A 88 -1.65 -4.44 3.79
CA GLY A 88 -1.55 -4.95 5.16
C GLY A 88 -2.91 -5.06 5.84
N MET A 89 -3.76 -4.05 5.74
CA MET A 89 -5.11 -4.08 6.30
C MET A 89 -6.00 -5.09 5.57
N GLN A 90 -5.86 -5.23 4.26
CA GLN A 90 -6.60 -6.23 3.50
C GLN A 90 -6.30 -7.64 4.01
N ILE A 91 -5.02 -7.98 4.22
CA ILE A 91 -4.61 -9.29 4.77
C ILE A 91 -5.26 -9.52 6.14
N VAL A 92 -5.22 -8.53 7.02
CA VAL A 92 -5.86 -8.63 8.35
C VAL A 92 -7.36 -8.87 8.23
N ILE A 93 -8.05 -8.16 7.34
CA ILE A 93 -9.50 -8.35 7.12
C ILE A 93 -9.78 -9.76 6.59
N GLU A 94 -8.98 -10.23 5.64
CA GLU A 94 -9.15 -11.56 5.04
C GLU A 94 -8.94 -12.70 6.05
N ASP A 95 -8.00 -12.54 6.97
CA ASP A 95 -7.64 -13.56 7.97
C ASP A 95 -8.60 -13.59 9.17
N TYR A 96 -9.05 -12.43 9.64
CA TYR A 96 -9.80 -12.33 10.89
C TYR A 96 -11.33 -12.17 10.71
N VAL A 97 -11.80 -11.73 9.55
CA VAL A 97 -13.22 -11.52 9.31
C VAL A 97 -13.83 -12.72 8.60
N HIS A 98 -14.68 -13.47 9.29
CA HIS A 98 -15.28 -14.71 8.77
C HIS A 98 -16.56 -14.51 7.96
N GLY A 99 -17.29 -13.41 8.20
CA GLY A 99 -18.54 -13.11 7.49
C GLY A 99 -18.26 -12.59 6.08
N GLU A 100 -18.69 -13.30 5.02
CA GLU A 100 -18.41 -12.93 3.62
C GLU A 100 -18.85 -11.51 3.27
N LYS A 101 -20.08 -11.11 3.66
CA LYS A 101 -20.62 -9.78 3.39
C LYS A 101 -19.83 -8.68 4.13
N THR A 102 -19.52 -8.94 5.41
CA THR A 102 -18.74 -8.02 6.24
C THR A 102 -17.30 -7.89 5.71
N LYS A 103 -16.68 -9.01 5.33
CA LYS A 103 -15.35 -9.04 4.72
C LYS A 103 -15.33 -8.18 3.45
N LEU A 104 -16.28 -8.38 2.53
CA LEU A 104 -16.38 -7.60 1.30
C LEU A 104 -16.55 -6.11 1.60
N ALA A 105 -17.45 -5.75 2.51
CA ALA A 105 -17.68 -4.36 2.89
C ALA A 105 -16.44 -3.70 3.48
N LEU A 106 -15.71 -4.41 4.36
CA LEU A 106 -14.47 -3.90 4.97
C LEU A 106 -13.33 -3.75 3.96
N VAL A 107 -13.18 -4.68 3.02
CA VAL A 107 -12.16 -4.56 1.94
C VAL A 107 -12.47 -3.37 1.05
N ILE A 108 -13.74 -3.15 0.69
CA ILE A 108 -14.15 -1.98 -0.08
C ILE A 108 -13.88 -0.69 0.71
N ALA A 109 -14.29 -0.64 1.98
CA ALA A 109 -14.05 0.51 2.86
C ALA A 109 -12.55 0.82 3.01
N ASN A 110 -11.72 -0.21 3.23
CA ASN A 110 -10.27 -0.06 3.28
C ASN A 110 -9.68 0.54 2.00
N ASN A 111 -10.14 0.08 0.83
CA ASN A 111 -9.69 0.62 -0.45
C ASN A 111 -10.03 2.11 -0.59
N PHE A 112 -11.27 2.50 -0.32
CA PHE A 112 -11.69 3.90 -0.38
C PHE A 112 -10.96 4.76 0.64
N PHE A 113 -10.78 4.27 1.86
CA PHE A 113 -10.04 4.98 2.90
C PHE A 113 -8.59 5.24 2.49
N CYS A 114 -7.87 4.23 2.02
CA CYS A 114 -6.48 4.37 1.60
C CYS A 114 -6.33 5.33 0.40
N ILE A 115 -7.26 5.27 -0.57
CA ILE A 115 -7.27 6.20 -1.71
C ILE A 115 -7.53 7.63 -1.23
N ALA A 116 -8.49 7.84 -0.34
CA ALA A 116 -8.81 9.16 0.19
C ALA A 116 -7.62 9.76 0.95
N VAL A 117 -6.96 8.97 1.82
CA VAL A 117 -5.76 9.39 2.54
C VAL A 117 -4.63 9.73 1.58
N ALA A 118 -4.38 8.89 0.56
CA ALA A 118 -3.35 9.14 -0.45
C ALA A 118 -3.60 10.46 -1.18
N LEU A 119 -4.80 10.66 -1.71
CA LEU A 119 -5.16 11.86 -2.46
C LEU A 119 -5.09 13.13 -1.62
N ALA A 120 -5.61 13.09 -0.39
CA ALA A 120 -5.55 14.23 0.53
C ALA A 120 -4.11 14.61 0.87
N SER A 121 -3.26 13.61 1.15
CA SER A 121 -1.85 13.82 1.48
C SER A 121 -1.05 14.33 0.29
N ILE A 122 -1.25 13.76 -0.90
CA ILE A 122 -0.61 14.23 -2.15
C ILE A 122 -1.02 15.68 -2.43
N TYR A 123 -2.33 15.99 -2.33
CA TYR A 123 -2.82 17.34 -2.52
C TYR A 123 -2.18 18.33 -1.54
N ALA A 124 -2.08 17.96 -0.25
CA ALA A 124 -1.45 18.80 0.75
C ALA A 124 0.02 19.10 0.44
N ILE A 125 0.80 18.10 0.05
CA ILE A 125 2.22 18.28 -0.31
C ILE A 125 2.36 19.13 -1.55
N VAL A 126 1.58 18.87 -2.61
CA VAL A 126 1.63 19.65 -3.85
C VAL A 126 1.25 21.10 -3.58
N LYS A 127 0.22 21.33 -2.78
CA LYS A 127 -0.19 22.68 -2.37
C LYS A 127 0.91 23.41 -1.60
N LEU A 128 1.57 22.75 -0.66
CA LEU A 128 2.69 23.33 0.09
C LEU A 128 3.89 23.61 -0.81
N SER A 129 4.20 22.73 -1.76
CA SER A 129 5.37 22.87 -2.64
C SER A 129 5.16 23.92 -3.74
N SER A 130 3.92 24.13 -4.21
CA SER A 130 3.60 25.14 -5.23
C SER A 130 3.50 26.57 -4.71
N GLY A 131 3.54 26.74 -3.38
CA GLY A 131 3.46 28.08 -2.77
C GLY A 131 2.05 28.71 -2.75
N VAL A 132 1.05 28.00 -3.29
CA VAL A 132 -0.35 28.46 -3.36
C VAL A 132 -1.10 28.21 -2.04
#